data_a7e25643d83ce20110c3068fd43758e4
#
_entry.id   a7e25643d83ce20110c3068fd43758e4
#
_cell.length_a   1.000
_cell.length_b   1.000
_cell.length_c   1.000
_cell.angle_alpha   90.00
_cell.angle_beta   90.00
_cell.angle_gamma   90.00
#
_symmetry.space_group_name_H-M   'P 1'
#
loop_
_entity.id
_entity.type
_entity.pdbx_description
1 polymer ?
#
loop_
_entity_poly.entity_id
_entity_poly.type
_entity_poly.pdbx_seq_one_letter_code
_entity_poly.pdbx_strand_id
1 'polypeptide(L)'
;MKILIIEDEPEIRNVVQDFLESEHFIVEYAEDFNSGLDKIISYEYDCILLDIMLPDGNGMELLKEIKSMHKKDPVIILSAKDSVDDKVNGLEIGADDYLAKPFHLAELMARIKSVIRRKNQDGENIISYKNISIDPESRVVKINDNELILNRKEYDLLYYFVIHPEKTLQKTMLAEAIWGDYIDQADSLDFIYSQIKNLRKKLKSSNSEADFQAVYGIGYKFI
;
A
#
# COMPACT_ATOMS: atom_id res chain seq x y z
N MET A 1 0.62 1.03 -4.82
CA MET A 1 -0.05 0.83 -3.52
C MET A 1 0.01 -0.64 -3.17
N LYS A 2 0.45 -0.96 -1.94
CA LYS A 2 0.70 -2.33 -1.47
C LYS A 2 -0.35 -2.73 -0.43
N ILE A 3 -0.99 -3.87 -0.63
CA ILE A 3 -2.04 -4.41 0.26
C ILE A 3 -1.56 -5.76 0.81
N LEU A 4 -1.75 -5.96 2.12
CA LEU A 4 -1.56 -7.26 2.75
C LEU A 4 -2.94 -7.89 2.99
N ILE A 5 -3.10 -9.16 2.60
CA ILE A 5 -4.27 -9.99 2.90
C ILE A 5 -3.84 -11.03 3.94
N ILE A 6 -4.48 -11.05 5.10
CA ILE A 6 -4.28 -12.08 6.13
C ILE A 6 -5.56 -12.89 6.20
N GLU A 7 -5.55 -14.05 5.56
CA GLU A 7 -6.73 -14.89 5.30
C GLU A 7 -6.27 -16.34 5.11
N ASP A 8 -6.78 -17.26 5.88
CA ASP A 8 -6.42 -18.68 5.79
C ASP A 8 -7.20 -19.42 4.69
N GLU A 9 -8.42 -18.99 4.38
CA GLU A 9 -9.25 -19.61 3.34
C GLU A 9 -8.72 -19.29 1.93
N PRO A 10 -8.10 -20.26 1.20
CA PRO A 10 -7.46 -19.97 -0.08
C PRO A 10 -8.45 -19.52 -1.16
N GLU A 11 -9.71 -19.94 -1.09
CA GLU A 11 -10.75 -19.54 -2.06
C GLU A 11 -11.04 -18.04 -1.97
N ILE A 12 -11.21 -17.50 -0.76
CA ILE A 12 -11.47 -16.09 -0.53
C ILE A 12 -10.22 -15.29 -0.86
N ARG A 13 -9.06 -15.73 -0.34
CA ARG A 13 -7.77 -15.07 -0.54
C ARG A 13 -7.45 -14.90 -2.03
N ASN A 14 -7.53 -15.98 -2.83
CA ASN A 14 -7.20 -15.93 -4.25
C ASN A 14 -8.15 -15.01 -5.03
N VAL A 15 -9.45 -15.08 -4.77
CA VAL A 15 -10.43 -14.19 -5.42
C VAL A 15 -10.16 -12.71 -5.11
N VAL A 16 -9.85 -12.40 -3.86
CA VAL A 16 -9.53 -11.02 -3.44
C VAL A 16 -8.19 -10.59 -4.05
N GLN A 17 -7.18 -11.45 -4.03
CA GLN A 17 -5.88 -11.17 -4.62
C GLN A 17 -5.98 -10.87 -6.11
N ASP A 18 -6.57 -11.78 -6.90
CA ASP A 18 -6.72 -11.63 -8.34
C ASP A 18 -7.45 -10.32 -8.69
N PHE A 19 -8.50 -10.01 -7.94
CA PHE A 19 -9.25 -8.79 -8.12
C PHE A 19 -8.40 -7.53 -7.84
N LEU A 20 -7.70 -7.49 -6.71
CA LEU A 20 -6.86 -6.35 -6.35
C LEU A 20 -5.68 -6.18 -7.30
N GLU A 21 -5.07 -7.27 -7.77
CA GLU A 21 -4.01 -7.22 -8.78
C GLU A 21 -4.53 -6.70 -10.13
N SER A 22 -5.76 -7.05 -10.52
CA SER A 22 -6.41 -6.50 -11.71
C SER A 22 -6.65 -4.99 -11.60
N GLU A 23 -6.90 -4.49 -10.40
CA GLU A 23 -7.03 -3.07 -10.07
C GLU A 23 -5.67 -2.38 -9.82
N HIS A 24 -4.58 -3.06 -10.17
CA HIS A 24 -3.21 -2.56 -10.13
C HIS A 24 -2.61 -2.35 -8.73
N PHE A 25 -3.13 -2.99 -7.70
CA PHE A 25 -2.45 -3.09 -6.42
C PHE A 25 -1.31 -4.11 -6.47
N ILE A 26 -0.34 -3.93 -5.58
CA ILE A 26 0.64 -4.96 -5.23
C ILE A 26 0.04 -5.69 -4.06
N VAL A 27 -0.12 -6.98 -4.17
CA VAL A 27 -0.76 -7.78 -3.14
C VAL A 27 0.23 -8.78 -2.57
N GLU A 28 0.33 -8.78 -1.26
CA GLU A 28 0.97 -9.84 -0.49
C GLU A 28 -0.08 -10.52 0.39
N TYR A 29 0.19 -11.75 0.76
CA TYR A 29 -0.72 -12.49 1.63
C TYR A 29 0.03 -13.22 2.75
N ALA A 30 -0.70 -13.52 3.81
CA ALA A 30 -0.33 -14.41 4.90
C ALA A 30 -1.51 -15.34 5.19
N GLU A 31 -1.23 -16.58 5.60
CA GLU A 31 -2.23 -17.61 5.80
C GLU A 31 -2.57 -17.83 7.28
N ASP A 32 -1.82 -17.18 8.16
CA ASP A 32 -1.91 -17.37 9.60
C ASP A 32 -1.46 -16.11 10.36
N PHE A 33 -1.65 -16.13 11.68
CA PHE A 33 -1.31 -15.03 12.58
C PHE A 33 0.20 -14.71 12.53
N ASN A 34 1.06 -15.74 12.65
CA ASN A 34 2.49 -15.54 12.78
C ASN A 34 3.11 -14.99 11.50
N SER A 35 2.77 -15.55 10.34
CA SER A 35 3.24 -15.03 9.03
C SER A 35 2.70 -13.62 8.75
N GLY A 36 1.47 -13.32 9.17
CA GLY A 36 0.89 -11.99 9.12
C GLY A 36 1.67 -11.00 9.98
N LEU A 37 1.96 -11.37 11.21
CA LEU A 37 2.73 -10.56 12.15
C LEU A 37 4.15 -10.26 11.63
N ASP A 38 4.85 -11.26 11.12
CA ASP A 38 6.20 -11.12 10.58
C ASP A 38 6.22 -10.12 9.39
N LYS A 39 5.25 -10.21 8.49
CA LYS A 39 5.10 -9.26 7.37
C LYS A 39 4.80 -7.85 7.87
N ILE A 40 3.92 -7.70 8.86
CA ILE A 40 3.58 -6.39 9.44
C ILE A 40 4.79 -5.76 10.13
N ILE A 41 5.60 -6.53 10.83
CA ILE A 41 6.82 -6.02 11.49
C ILE A 41 7.82 -5.53 10.44
N SER A 42 7.99 -6.30 9.38
CA SER A 42 9.04 -6.08 8.37
C SER A 42 8.71 -4.96 7.39
N TYR A 43 7.42 -4.73 7.08
CA TYR A 43 6.98 -3.91 5.96
C TYR A 43 5.89 -2.90 6.33
N GLU A 44 5.67 -1.91 5.44
CA GLU A 44 4.56 -0.96 5.50
C GLU A 44 3.56 -1.28 4.38
N TYR A 45 2.27 -1.17 4.70
CA TYR A 45 1.18 -1.43 3.75
C TYR A 45 0.26 -0.20 3.64
N ASP A 46 -0.29 0.01 2.45
CA ASP A 46 -1.30 1.05 2.24
C ASP A 46 -2.66 0.64 2.84
N CYS A 47 -2.91 -0.68 2.93
CA CYS A 47 -4.06 -1.27 3.62
C CYS A 47 -3.75 -2.72 4.01
N ILE A 48 -4.27 -3.15 5.16
CA ILE A 48 -4.25 -4.54 5.63
C ILE A 48 -5.69 -5.04 5.65
N LEU A 49 -5.96 -6.16 4.97
CA LEU A 49 -7.20 -6.92 5.06
C LEU A 49 -6.96 -8.05 6.04
N LEU A 50 -7.73 -8.10 7.11
CA LEU A 50 -7.48 -8.99 8.25
C LEU A 50 -8.71 -9.82 8.56
N ASP A 51 -8.60 -11.16 8.41
CA ASP A 51 -9.61 -12.05 8.99
C ASP A 51 -9.44 -12.16 10.51
N ILE A 52 -10.56 -12.31 11.20
CA ILE A 52 -10.58 -12.55 12.65
C ILE A 52 -10.24 -14.02 12.96
N MET A 53 -10.67 -14.94 12.12
CA MET A 53 -10.53 -16.39 12.37
C MET A 53 -9.30 -16.92 11.67
N LEU A 54 -8.17 -16.97 12.39
CA LEU A 54 -6.91 -17.50 11.88
C LEU A 54 -6.60 -18.84 12.57
N PRO A 55 -5.93 -19.78 11.90
CA PRO A 55 -5.72 -21.14 12.41
C PRO A 55 -4.84 -21.21 13.68
N ASP A 56 -3.92 -20.28 13.84
CA ASP A 56 -2.94 -20.22 14.92
C ASP A 56 -3.14 -19.06 15.91
N GLY A 57 -4.22 -18.27 15.74
CA GLY A 57 -4.49 -17.12 16.57
C GLY A 57 -5.79 -16.39 16.27
N ASN A 58 -5.97 -15.23 16.87
CA ASN A 58 -7.16 -14.41 16.67
C ASN A 58 -6.76 -13.07 16.02
N GLY A 59 -7.36 -12.76 14.87
CA GLY A 59 -7.08 -11.51 14.17
C GLY A 59 -7.33 -10.25 14.99
N MET A 60 -8.21 -10.28 15.99
CA MET A 60 -8.39 -9.17 16.93
C MET A 60 -7.17 -8.95 17.83
N GLU A 61 -6.42 -10.01 18.15
CA GLU A 61 -5.15 -9.90 18.88
C GLU A 61 -4.08 -9.33 17.96
N LEU A 62 -4.03 -9.78 16.71
CA LEU A 62 -3.12 -9.23 15.71
C LEU A 62 -3.39 -7.72 15.49
N LEU A 63 -4.65 -7.31 15.44
CA LEU A 63 -5.00 -5.88 15.37
C LEU A 63 -4.46 -5.11 16.58
N LYS A 64 -4.57 -5.64 17.80
CA LYS A 64 -4.00 -5.00 18.99
C LYS A 64 -2.49 -4.86 18.89
N GLU A 65 -1.79 -5.90 18.41
CA GLU A 65 -0.34 -5.83 18.17
C GLU A 65 0.02 -4.74 17.15
N ILE A 66 -0.68 -4.66 16.03
CA ILE A 66 -0.49 -3.59 15.02
C ILE A 66 -0.60 -2.21 15.66
N LYS A 67 -1.65 -1.99 16.45
CA LYS A 67 -1.87 -0.68 17.08
C LYS A 67 -0.87 -0.41 18.21
N SER A 68 -0.40 -1.43 18.95
CA SER A 68 0.63 -1.29 19.95
C SER A 68 1.99 -0.86 19.38
N MET A 69 2.31 -1.30 18.17
CA MET A 69 3.50 -0.90 17.42
C MET A 69 3.42 0.54 16.84
N HIS A 70 2.32 1.25 17.06
CA HIS A 70 2.07 2.59 16.52
C HIS A 70 2.15 2.64 14.99
N LYS A 71 1.91 1.51 14.31
CA LYS A 71 1.81 1.44 12.86
C LYS A 71 0.60 2.21 12.37
N LYS A 72 0.79 2.97 11.31
CA LYS A 72 -0.26 3.80 10.68
C LYS A 72 -0.95 3.09 9.52
N ASP A 73 -0.67 1.81 9.33
CA ASP A 73 -1.28 1.02 8.26
C ASP A 73 -2.76 0.83 8.55
N PRO A 74 -3.66 1.27 7.65
CA PRO A 74 -5.09 1.09 7.84
C PRO A 74 -5.44 -0.39 7.81
N VAL A 75 -6.33 -0.81 8.72
CA VAL A 75 -6.80 -2.19 8.83
C VAL A 75 -8.29 -2.26 8.57
N ILE A 76 -8.69 -3.08 7.59
CA ILE A 76 -10.08 -3.47 7.35
C ILE A 76 -10.24 -4.90 7.85
N ILE A 77 -11.14 -5.11 8.80
CA ILE A 77 -11.49 -6.45 9.27
C ILE A 77 -12.43 -7.09 8.24
N LEU A 78 -12.10 -8.33 7.84
CA LEU A 78 -12.98 -9.21 7.06
C LEU A 78 -13.44 -10.34 7.99
N SER A 79 -14.76 -10.55 8.18
CA SER A 79 -15.21 -11.57 9.13
C SER A 79 -16.58 -12.14 8.81
N ALA A 80 -16.75 -13.43 9.08
CA ALA A 80 -18.05 -14.07 9.10
C ALA A 80 -18.93 -13.63 10.30
N LYS A 81 -18.34 -12.99 11.32
CA LYS A 81 -19.07 -12.42 12.44
C LYS A 81 -19.74 -11.13 12.03
N ASP A 82 -21.06 -11.09 12.09
CA ASP A 82 -21.89 -9.98 11.60
C ASP A 82 -22.61 -9.22 12.72
N SER A 83 -22.41 -9.61 13.98
CA SER A 83 -23.06 -8.95 15.11
C SER A 83 -22.60 -7.49 15.24
N VAL A 84 -23.51 -6.64 15.73
CA VAL A 84 -23.17 -5.24 16.01
C VAL A 84 -22.04 -5.14 17.03
N ASP A 85 -22.04 -6.02 18.03
CA ASP A 85 -21.03 -6.02 19.09
C ASP A 85 -19.64 -6.38 18.56
N ASP A 86 -19.52 -7.32 17.61
CA ASP A 86 -18.24 -7.67 16.98
C ASP A 86 -17.68 -6.48 16.17
N LYS A 87 -18.56 -5.81 15.41
CA LYS A 87 -18.19 -4.62 14.62
C LYS A 87 -17.72 -3.48 15.52
N VAL A 88 -18.47 -3.17 16.58
CA VAL A 88 -18.12 -2.15 17.55
C VAL A 88 -16.78 -2.44 18.20
N ASN A 89 -16.59 -3.67 18.69
CA ASN A 89 -15.34 -4.09 19.33
C ASN A 89 -14.13 -3.96 18.38
N GLY A 90 -14.26 -4.38 17.11
CA GLY A 90 -13.19 -4.22 16.11
C GLY A 90 -12.80 -2.76 15.88
N LEU A 91 -13.78 -1.89 15.74
CA LEU A 91 -13.56 -0.45 15.54
C LEU A 91 -12.99 0.22 16.80
N GLU A 92 -13.45 -0.15 18.00
CA GLU A 92 -12.90 0.37 19.27
C GLU A 92 -11.45 -0.01 19.51
N ILE A 93 -11.01 -1.21 19.09
CA ILE A 93 -9.61 -1.63 19.14
C ILE A 93 -8.76 -0.80 18.18
N GLY A 94 -9.38 -0.23 17.13
CA GLY A 94 -8.72 0.67 16.20
C GLY A 94 -8.69 0.18 14.75
N ALA A 95 -9.56 -0.77 14.36
CA ALA A 95 -9.77 -1.03 12.94
C ALA A 95 -10.30 0.22 12.24
N ASP A 96 -9.85 0.44 11.01
CA ASP A 96 -10.27 1.60 10.22
C ASP A 96 -11.59 1.36 9.49
N ASP A 97 -11.96 0.10 9.27
CA ASP A 97 -13.27 -0.33 8.77
C ASP A 97 -13.52 -1.82 9.08
N TYR A 98 -14.77 -2.25 8.87
CA TYR A 98 -15.22 -3.63 9.09
C TYR A 98 -16.15 -4.06 7.95
N LEU A 99 -15.88 -5.22 7.34
CA LEU A 99 -16.68 -5.79 6.26
C LEU A 99 -17.07 -7.24 6.56
N ALA A 100 -18.36 -7.49 6.64
CA ALA A 100 -18.88 -8.84 6.91
C ALA A 100 -18.78 -9.73 5.66
N LYS A 101 -18.40 -10.98 5.85
CA LYS A 101 -18.46 -12.05 4.85
C LYS A 101 -19.90 -12.64 4.82
N PRO A 102 -20.49 -12.95 3.63
CA PRO A 102 -19.93 -12.72 2.30
C PRO A 102 -20.08 -11.26 1.85
N PHE A 103 -19.10 -10.75 1.08
CA PHE A 103 -19.10 -9.38 0.58
C PHE A 103 -18.95 -9.32 -0.95
N HIS A 104 -19.29 -8.18 -1.52
CA HIS A 104 -19.03 -7.88 -2.93
C HIS A 104 -17.65 -7.23 -3.08
N LEU A 105 -16.88 -7.64 -4.10
CA LEU A 105 -15.55 -7.07 -4.37
C LEU A 105 -15.58 -5.56 -4.62
N ALA A 106 -16.65 -5.06 -5.25
CA ALA A 106 -16.84 -3.62 -5.44
C ALA A 106 -17.01 -2.87 -4.10
N GLU A 107 -17.67 -3.48 -3.09
CA GLU A 107 -17.78 -2.90 -1.76
C GLU A 107 -16.41 -2.89 -1.06
N LEU A 108 -15.69 -4.01 -1.11
CA LEU A 108 -14.33 -4.10 -0.57
C LEU A 108 -13.44 -3.00 -1.17
N MET A 109 -13.47 -2.82 -2.48
CA MET A 109 -12.70 -1.79 -3.17
C MET A 109 -13.06 -0.38 -2.70
N ALA A 110 -14.35 -0.06 -2.56
CA ALA A 110 -14.79 1.25 -2.08
C ALA A 110 -14.27 1.54 -0.66
N ARG A 111 -14.24 0.52 0.21
CA ARG A 111 -13.71 0.63 1.59
C ARG A 111 -12.19 0.79 1.61
N ILE A 112 -11.46 0.00 0.80
CA ILE A 112 -10.00 0.13 0.65
C ILE A 112 -9.65 1.56 0.22
N LYS A 113 -10.29 2.06 -0.83
CA LYS A 113 -10.08 3.45 -1.31
C LYS A 113 -10.37 4.47 -0.20
N SER A 114 -11.43 4.26 0.57
CA SER A 114 -11.81 5.16 1.67
C SER A 114 -10.77 5.21 2.80
N VAL A 115 -10.23 4.05 3.23
CA VAL A 115 -9.24 4.03 4.32
C VAL A 115 -7.88 4.56 3.88
N ILE A 116 -7.47 4.25 2.62
CA ILE A 116 -6.23 4.80 2.05
C ILE A 116 -6.31 6.32 1.95
N ARG A 117 -7.44 6.86 1.49
CA ARG A 117 -7.67 8.31 1.43
C ARG A 117 -7.55 8.97 2.80
N ARG A 118 -8.11 8.37 3.85
CA ARG A 118 -8.01 8.89 5.24
C ARG A 118 -6.57 8.85 5.77
N LYS A 119 -5.78 7.84 5.41
CA LYS A 119 -4.35 7.74 5.77
C LYS A 119 -3.53 8.90 5.20
N ASN A 120 -3.84 9.34 3.99
CA ASN A 120 -3.04 10.30 3.23
C ASN A 120 -3.30 11.78 3.58
N GLN A 121 -4.04 12.08 4.65
CA GLN A 121 -4.34 13.40 5.24
C GLN A 121 -5.47 14.24 4.61
N ASP A 122 -6.22 14.92 5.49
CA ASP A 122 -7.12 16.07 5.28
C ASP A 122 -8.32 15.95 4.33
N GLY A 123 -8.69 14.73 3.89
CA GLY A 123 -9.90 14.54 3.08
C GLY A 123 -9.79 15.01 1.63
N GLU A 124 -8.68 15.59 1.22
CA GLU A 124 -8.39 15.86 -0.18
C GLU A 124 -7.88 14.58 -0.86
N ASN A 125 -8.49 14.25 -2.01
CA ASN A 125 -8.09 13.08 -2.81
C ASN A 125 -6.70 13.25 -3.46
N ILE A 126 -6.13 14.45 -3.42
CA ILE A 126 -4.91 14.83 -4.14
C ILE A 126 -3.74 14.92 -3.18
N ILE A 127 -2.69 14.17 -3.46
CA ILE A 127 -1.41 14.25 -2.75
C ILE A 127 -0.51 15.20 -3.52
N SER A 128 0.00 16.23 -2.85
CA SER A 128 0.82 17.24 -3.48
C SER A 128 2.24 17.28 -2.90
N TYR A 129 3.23 17.44 -3.77
CA TYR A 129 4.61 17.71 -3.41
C TYR A 129 5.25 18.66 -4.42
N LYS A 130 5.65 19.85 -3.97
CA LYS A 130 6.07 20.95 -4.85
C LYS A 130 5.01 21.24 -5.91
N ASN A 131 5.38 21.20 -7.19
CA ASN A 131 4.46 21.40 -8.29
C ASN A 131 3.86 20.10 -8.88
N ILE A 132 4.04 18.98 -8.17
CA ILE A 132 3.45 17.67 -8.53
C ILE A 132 2.17 17.48 -7.74
N SER A 133 1.10 17.05 -8.40
CA SER A 133 -0.14 16.58 -7.79
C SER A 133 -0.49 15.18 -8.29
N ILE A 134 -0.87 14.31 -7.40
CA ILE A 134 -1.25 12.92 -7.67
C ILE A 134 -2.65 12.70 -7.14
N ASP A 135 -3.55 12.25 -8.01
CA ASP A 135 -4.82 11.67 -7.61
C ASP A 135 -4.66 10.14 -7.51
N PRO A 136 -4.64 9.58 -6.30
CA PRO A 136 -4.43 8.14 -6.14
C PRO A 136 -5.61 7.30 -6.63
N GLU A 137 -6.82 7.87 -6.67
CA GLU A 137 -8.02 7.15 -7.08
C GLU A 137 -8.05 6.94 -8.59
N SER A 138 -7.82 8.00 -9.37
CA SER A 138 -7.74 7.93 -10.84
C SER A 138 -6.34 7.56 -11.34
N ARG A 139 -5.32 7.51 -10.46
CA ARG A 139 -3.90 7.33 -10.78
C ARG A 139 -3.35 8.39 -11.74
N VAL A 140 -3.94 9.56 -11.74
CA VAL A 140 -3.52 10.70 -12.56
C VAL A 140 -2.44 11.49 -11.83
N VAL A 141 -1.37 11.78 -12.54
CA VAL A 141 -0.27 12.67 -12.09
C VAL A 141 -0.30 13.94 -12.92
N LYS A 142 -0.19 15.09 -12.26
CA LYS A 142 -0.04 16.39 -12.94
C LYS A 142 1.19 17.13 -12.43
N ILE A 143 1.82 17.89 -13.31
CA ILE A 143 2.88 18.84 -13.00
C ILE A 143 2.46 20.19 -13.55
N ASN A 144 2.33 21.23 -12.70
CA ASN A 144 1.77 22.52 -13.07
C ASN A 144 0.44 22.38 -13.85
N ASP A 145 -0.48 21.54 -13.33
CA ASP A 145 -1.80 21.21 -13.93
C ASP A 145 -1.77 20.45 -15.27
N ASN A 146 -0.60 20.17 -15.85
CA ASN A 146 -0.48 19.35 -17.04
C ASN A 146 -0.28 17.88 -16.69
N GLU A 147 -1.06 17.00 -17.30
CA GLU A 147 -0.99 15.57 -17.05
C GLU A 147 0.37 14.99 -17.47
N LEU A 148 0.97 14.19 -16.59
CA LEU A 148 2.19 13.45 -16.84
C LEU A 148 1.85 11.97 -17.07
N ILE A 149 2.06 11.49 -18.28
CA ILE A 149 1.80 10.09 -18.65
C ILE A 149 2.92 9.20 -18.13
N LEU A 150 2.59 8.32 -17.17
CA LEU A 150 3.48 7.35 -16.57
C LEU A 150 3.00 5.92 -16.86
N ASN A 151 3.94 4.98 -16.98
CA ASN A 151 3.59 3.57 -16.89
C ASN A 151 3.35 3.18 -15.43
N ARG A 152 2.82 1.96 -15.20
CA ARG A 152 2.45 1.48 -13.87
C ARG A 152 3.60 1.62 -12.85
N LYS A 153 4.80 1.14 -13.19
CA LYS A 153 5.95 1.15 -12.27
C LYS A 153 6.53 2.54 -12.04
N GLU A 154 6.48 3.40 -13.05
CA GLU A 154 6.87 4.81 -12.89
C GLU A 154 5.89 5.55 -11.97
N TYR A 155 4.58 5.28 -12.10
CA TYR A 155 3.58 5.83 -11.19
C TYR A 155 3.82 5.35 -9.76
N ASP A 156 3.95 4.04 -9.55
CA ASP A 156 4.13 3.44 -8.22
C ASP A 156 5.40 3.99 -7.54
N LEU A 157 6.50 4.14 -8.30
CA LEU A 157 7.73 4.79 -7.81
C LEU A 157 7.50 6.24 -7.41
N LEU A 158 6.90 7.05 -8.29
CA LEU A 158 6.65 8.46 -8.01
C LEU A 158 5.74 8.63 -6.80
N TYR A 159 4.64 7.87 -6.76
CA TYR A 159 3.72 7.85 -5.62
C TYR A 159 4.45 7.55 -4.31
N TYR A 160 5.27 6.49 -4.29
CA TYR A 160 6.01 6.08 -3.09
C TYR A 160 6.98 7.16 -2.61
N PHE A 161 7.65 7.85 -3.54
CA PHE A 161 8.53 8.96 -3.19
C PHE A 161 7.78 10.20 -2.71
N VAL A 162 6.63 10.50 -3.31
CA VAL A 162 5.82 11.69 -2.93
C VAL A 162 5.19 11.54 -1.54
N ILE A 163 4.81 10.34 -1.13
CA ILE A 163 4.32 10.09 0.23
C ILE A 163 5.44 9.98 1.28
N HIS A 164 6.71 9.88 0.83
CA HIS A 164 7.89 9.88 1.69
C HIS A 164 8.88 11.00 1.31
N PRO A 165 8.42 12.26 1.28
CA PRO A 165 9.23 13.36 0.79
C PRO A 165 10.49 13.51 1.64
N GLU A 166 11.60 13.80 0.98
CA GLU A 166 12.91 14.06 1.60
C GLU A 166 13.50 12.90 2.41
N LYS A 167 12.85 11.76 2.51
CA LYS A 167 13.43 10.55 3.12
C LYS A 167 14.41 9.87 2.16
N THR A 168 15.50 9.35 2.68
CA THR A 168 16.38 8.45 1.92
C THR A 168 15.79 7.05 1.93
N LEU A 169 15.38 6.57 0.77
CA LEU A 169 14.78 5.25 0.57
C LEU A 169 15.83 4.27 0.02
N GLN A 170 16.01 3.16 0.72
CA GLN A 170 16.94 2.11 0.30
C GLN A 170 16.43 1.42 -0.97
N LYS A 171 17.36 0.92 -1.80
CA LYS A 171 16.98 0.22 -3.03
C LYS A 171 16.14 -1.03 -2.76
N THR A 172 16.46 -1.77 -1.70
CA THR A 172 15.69 -2.95 -1.28
C THR A 172 14.27 -2.59 -0.88
N MET A 173 14.09 -1.52 -0.09
CA MET A 173 12.75 -1.03 0.28
C MET A 173 11.94 -0.59 -0.95
N LEU A 174 12.57 0.14 -1.89
CA LEU A 174 11.90 0.56 -3.14
C LEU A 174 11.49 -0.64 -3.98
N ALA A 175 12.41 -1.60 -4.08
CA ALA A 175 12.20 -2.81 -4.84
C ALA A 175 10.99 -3.55 -4.29
N GLU A 176 10.97 -3.78 -3.01
CA GLU A 176 9.90 -4.52 -2.36
C GLU A 176 8.56 -3.76 -2.36
N ALA A 177 8.58 -2.47 -2.04
CA ALA A 177 7.36 -1.66 -2.07
C ALA A 177 6.67 -1.60 -3.46
N ILE A 178 7.41 -1.86 -4.55
CA ILE A 178 6.91 -1.67 -5.92
C ILE A 178 6.82 -2.98 -6.71
N TRP A 179 7.57 -4.00 -6.33
CA TRP A 179 7.57 -5.30 -7.01
C TRP A 179 7.11 -6.45 -6.11
N GLY A 180 7.00 -6.23 -4.77
CA GLY A 180 6.56 -7.24 -3.82
C GLY A 180 7.50 -8.45 -3.77
N ASP A 181 6.97 -9.61 -3.40
CA ASP A 181 7.71 -10.88 -3.25
C ASP A 181 8.41 -11.36 -4.55
N TYR A 182 8.10 -10.76 -5.71
CA TYR A 182 8.80 -11.07 -6.96
C TYR A 182 10.29 -10.68 -6.97
N ILE A 183 10.74 -9.94 -5.96
CA ILE A 183 12.13 -9.50 -5.82
C ILE A 183 13.09 -10.61 -5.47
N ASP A 184 12.64 -11.60 -4.72
CA ASP A 184 13.49 -12.74 -4.31
C ASP A 184 14.03 -13.56 -5.50
N GLN A 185 13.47 -13.33 -6.69
CA GLN A 185 13.88 -13.96 -7.95
C GLN A 185 14.77 -13.06 -8.82
N ALA A 186 15.07 -11.82 -8.38
CA ALA A 186 15.86 -10.88 -9.17
C ALA A 186 17.35 -10.98 -8.87
N ASP A 187 18.17 -11.29 -9.87
CA ASP A 187 19.63 -11.37 -9.75
C ASP A 187 20.31 -10.03 -9.41
N SER A 188 19.65 -8.89 -9.67
CA SER A 188 20.14 -7.56 -9.32
C SER A 188 19.01 -6.53 -9.19
N LEU A 189 19.28 -5.41 -8.49
CA LEU A 189 18.36 -4.29 -8.35
C LEU A 189 18.59 -3.18 -9.42
N ASP A 190 19.29 -3.48 -10.52
CA ASP A 190 19.63 -2.47 -11.54
C ASP A 190 18.44 -1.96 -12.33
N PHE A 191 17.34 -2.73 -12.35
CA PHE A 191 16.09 -2.29 -12.94
C PHE A 191 15.51 -1.04 -12.25
N ILE A 192 15.73 -0.86 -10.94
CA ILE A 192 15.30 0.34 -10.20
C ILE A 192 16.00 1.56 -10.75
N TYR A 193 17.32 1.46 -10.98
CA TYR A 193 18.09 2.55 -11.58
C TYR A 193 17.50 2.97 -12.94
N SER A 194 17.16 1.99 -13.77
CA SER A 194 16.57 2.24 -15.09
C SER A 194 15.20 2.94 -14.99
N GLN A 195 14.35 2.52 -14.05
CA GLN A 195 13.05 3.15 -13.83
C GLN A 195 13.20 4.58 -13.30
N ILE A 196 14.06 4.79 -12.30
CA ILE A 196 14.32 6.14 -11.77
C ILE A 196 14.92 7.06 -12.85
N LYS A 197 15.81 6.56 -13.68
CA LYS A 197 16.38 7.31 -14.82
C LYS A 197 15.28 7.75 -15.80
N ASN A 198 14.37 6.85 -16.15
CA ASN A 198 13.26 7.14 -17.07
C ASN A 198 12.30 8.16 -16.44
N LEU A 199 11.92 7.95 -15.18
CA LEU A 199 11.03 8.85 -14.45
C LEU A 199 11.65 10.24 -14.31
N ARG A 200 12.94 10.33 -13.95
CA ARG A 200 13.68 11.61 -13.90
C ARG A 200 13.63 12.36 -15.25
N LYS A 201 13.80 11.64 -16.36
CA LYS A 201 13.72 12.25 -17.69
C LYS A 201 12.34 12.85 -17.94
N LYS A 202 11.27 12.13 -17.59
CA LYS A 202 9.88 12.60 -17.72
C LYS A 202 9.59 13.81 -16.84
N LEU A 203 10.00 13.79 -15.57
CA LEU A 203 9.85 14.89 -14.63
C LEU A 203 10.52 16.16 -15.17
N LYS A 204 11.79 16.05 -15.62
CA LYS A 204 12.52 17.18 -16.20
C LYS A 204 11.86 17.74 -17.45
N SER A 205 11.35 16.89 -18.33
CA SER A 205 10.66 17.35 -19.55
C SER A 205 9.32 18.04 -19.26
N SER A 206 8.75 17.82 -18.10
CA SER A 206 7.49 18.46 -17.65
C SER A 206 7.71 19.63 -16.68
N ASN A 207 8.95 20.12 -16.54
CA ASN A 207 9.32 21.21 -15.64
C ASN A 207 8.97 20.94 -14.17
N SER A 208 9.24 19.72 -13.69
CA SER A 208 9.12 19.39 -12.26
C SER A 208 10.14 20.16 -11.45
N GLU A 209 9.71 20.72 -10.31
CA GLU A 209 10.57 21.33 -9.30
C GLU A 209 11.25 20.26 -8.40
N ALA A 210 10.70 19.04 -8.42
CA ALA A 210 11.26 17.91 -7.67
C ALA A 210 12.16 17.06 -8.57
N ASP A 211 13.23 16.51 -7.98
CA ASP A 211 14.16 15.58 -8.66
C ASP A 211 14.64 14.48 -7.69
N PHE A 212 15.17 13.42 -8.24
CA PHE A 212 15.80 12.34 -7.48
C PHE A 212 17.26 12.67 -7.18
N GLN A 213 17.63 12.56 -5.93
CA GLN A 213 19.03 12.62 -5.50
C GLN A 213 19.51 11.20 -5.15
N ALA A 214 20.59 10.75 -5.79
CA ALA A 214 21.23 9.51 -5.41
C ALA A 214 22.00 9.70 -4.11
N VAL A 215 21.79 8.81 -3.14
CA VAL A 215 22.57 8.72 -1.91
C VAL A 215 23.49 7.51 -2.04
N TYR A 216 24.78 7.79 -2.22
CA TYR A 216 25.78 6.77 -2.56
C TYR A 216 25.79 5.63 -1.54
N GLY A 217 25.73 4.39 -2.03
CA GLY A 217 25.75 3.17 -1.21
C GLY A 217 24.44 2.86 -0.48
N ILE A 218 23.42 3.75 -0.50
CA ILE A 218 22.18 3.59 0.25
C ILE A 218 20.97 3.46 -0.69
N GLY A 219 20.70 4.48 -1.50
CA GLY A 219 19.51 4.52 -2.31
C GLY A 219 19.24 5.88 -2.93
N TYR A 220 17.99 6.32 -2.84
CA TYR A 220 17.52 7.57 -3.45
C TYR A 220 16.68 8.40 -2.48
N LYS A 221 16.74 9.70 -2.67
CA LYS A 221 15.93 10.70 -1.99
C LYS A 221 15.20 11.54 -3.04
N PHE A 222 13.97 11.93 -2.77
CA PHE A 222 13.18 12.82 -3.62
C PHE A 222 13.14 14.21 -2.97
N ILE A 223 13.64 15.20 -3.67
CA ILE A 223 13.83 16.56 -3.16
C ILE A 223 13.25 17.59 -4.11
#